data_f086d131006dfa91dff7b413bc6257fe
#
_entry.id   f086d131006dfa91dff7b413bc6257fe
#
_cell.length_a   1.000
_cell.length_b   1.000
_cell.length_c   1.000
_cell.angle_alpha   90.00
_cell.angle_beta   90.00
_cell.angle_gamma   90.00
#
_symmetry.space_group_name_H-M   'P 1'
#
loop_
_entity.id
_entity.type
_entity.pdbx_description
1 polymer ?
#
loop_
_entity_poly.entity_id
_entity_poly.type
_entity_poly.pdbx_seq_one_letter_code
_entity_poly.pdbx_strand_id
1 'polypeptide(L)'
;MNEAGHVSEETYSERIARAEPQFGDILYSREGTYFGIAAEMPRNQRVCLGQRMVLIRPNPAKINSRFLRLWLNSPILSRHIHGFRDGTVAERLNMPTIRGLPVPIFQRDDQNAIAELLGAIDDKIELNRRMNETLEAMAQAIFRDWFVDFGPTRRKIDGAPDPFEIMGGLVADPDRARQMADLFPASMGDNGLPEGWHHDRLGNLVTNVIERCVPSEMTRDRPYVPIDTITARSLVIQETRPGSEAQSSLIAFRQNDILFGAMRPYFHKVALAHFEGTTRTTVFVLRPKIASDLGFALMTINDGTTIEYATQHSSGTTIPYAVWRNSLERMLVPCPPREVRVRFGHILEPMLNRMQASASQNRTLSATHDLLLPKLMSGEIRLRDVEARLEAAQ
;
A
#
# COMPACT_ATOMS: atom_id res chain seq x y z
N MET A 1 2.83 -7.13 -10.07
CA MET A 1 3.24 -8.43 -10.64
C MET A 1 3.93 -9.34 -9.62
N ASN A 2 4.33 -8.81 -8.46
CA ASN A 2 5.03 -9.61 -7.42
C ASN A 2 4.20 -10.77 -6.83
N GLU A 3 2.89 -10.80 -7.08
CA GLU A 3 1.97 -11.88 -6.66
C GLU A 3 1.60 -12.84 -7.81
N ALA A 4 2.14 -12.63 -9.02
CA ALA A 4 1.90 -13.53 -10.13
C ALA A 4 2.63 -14.86 -9.91
N GLY A 5 1.94 -15.97 -10.18
CA GLY A 5 2.57 -17.29 -10.11
C GLY A 5 3.65 -17.44 -11.16
N HIS A 6 4.74 -18.12 -10.81
CA HIS A 6 5.78 -18.48 -11.75
C HIS A 6 5.47 -19.85 -12.38
N VAL A 7 5.88 -20.03 -13.64
CA VAL A 7 5.73 -21.30 -14.38
C VAL A 7 7.10 -21.74 -14.91
N SER A 8 7.22 -23.03 -15.24
CA SER A 8 8.40 -23.55 -15.92
C SER A 8 8.50 -22.99 -17.35
N GLU A 9 9.70 -23.03 -17.93
CA GLU A 9 9.94 -22.62 -19.32
C GLU A 9 9.13 -23.44 -20.32
N GLU A 10 8.94 -24.71 -20.03
CA GLU A 10 8.08 -25.61 -20.83
C GLU A 10 6.64 -25.14 -20.83
N THR A 11 6.05 -24.91 -19.64
CA THR A 11 4.70 -24.38 -19.50
C THR A 11 4.56 -23.00 -20.13
N TYR A 12 5.58 -22.15 -20.02
CA TYR A 12 5.60 -20.85 -20.69
C TYR A 12 5.49 -21.02 -22.20
N SER A 13 6.35 -21.85 -22.79
CA SER A 13 6.39 -22.11 -24.24
C SER A 13 5.08 -22.65 -24.76
N GLU A 14 4.43 -23.58 -24.04
CA GLU A 14 3.12 -24.10 -24.38
C GLU A 14 2.03 -23.01 -24.39
N ARG A 15 2.05 -22.14 -23.39
CA ARG A 15 1.02 -21.10 -23.22
C ARG A 15 1.14 -19.96 -24.22
N ILE A 16 2.35 -19.65 -24.68
CA ILE A 16 2.57 -18.61 -25.69
C ILE A 16 2.49 -19.12 -27.12
N ALA A 17 2.30 -20.44 -27.34
CA ALA A 17 2.33 -21.06 -28.68
C ALA A 17 1.34 -20.41 -29.69
N ARG A 18 0.23 -19.81 -29.23
CA ARG A 18 -0.72 -19.08 -30.10
C ARG A 18 -0.35 -17.61 -30.28
N ALA A 19 0.13 -16.98 -29.24
CA ALA A 19 0.56 -15.59 -29.25
C ALA A 19 1.35 -15.29 -27.98
N GLU A 20 2.57 -14.82 -28.15
CA GLU A 20 3.35 -14.25 -27.05
C GLU A 20 2.85 -12.85 -26.76
N PRO A 21 2.51 -12.52 -25.47
CA PRO A 21 2.09 -11.17 -25.08
C PRO A 21 3.22 -10.17 -25.32
N GLN A 22 2.90 -9.03 -25.94
CA GLN A 22 3.83 -7.98 -26.29
C GLN A 22 3.38 -6.64 -25.70
N PHE A 23 4.31 -5.71 -25.53
CA PHE A 23 3.96 -4.35 -25.13
C PHE A 23 2.92 -3.73 -26.09
N GLY A 24 1.87 -3.14 -25.53
CA GLY A 24 0.71 -2.65 -26.28
C GLY A 24 -0.46 -3.64 -26.36
N ASP A 25 -0.25 -4.89 -25.97
CA ASP A 25 -1.34 -5.84 -25.76
C ASP A 25 -2.08 -5.55 -24.44
N ILE A 26 -3.34 -5.95 -24.37
CA ILE A 26 -4.17 -5.83 -23.19
C ILE A 26 -4.44 -7.21 -22.62
N LEU A 27 -4.18 -7.39 -21.33
CA LEU A 27 -4.49 -8.56 -20.55
C LEU A 27 -5.87 -8.37 -19.95
N TYR A 28 -6.88 -9.15 -20.40
CA TYR A 28 -8.26 -8.96 -20.01
C TYR A 28 -8.76 -10.14 -19.17
N SER A 29 -9.27 -9.85 -17.97
CA SER A 29 -9.84 -10.87 -17.08
C SER A 29 -11.24 -11.26 -17.54
N ARG A 30 -11.44 -12.55 -17.86
CA ARG A 30 -12.73 -13.06 -18.35
C ARG A 30 -13.54 -13.84 -17.32
N GLU A 31 -12.94 -14.23 -16.21
CA GLU A 31 -13.55 -15.13 -15.22
C GLU A 31 -13.04 -14.83 -13.81
N GLY A 32 -13.90 -15.02 -12.80
CA GLY A 32 -13.60 -14.88 -11.38
C GLY A 32 -14.19 -13.61 -10.78
N THR A 33 -13.89 -13.35 -9.51
CA THR A 33 -14.42 -12.22 -8.73
C THR A 33 -14.15 -10.87 -9.40
N TYR A 34 -13.05 -10.75 -10.14
CA TYR A 34 -12.61 -9.53 -10.82
C TYR A 34 -12.61 -9.70 -12.35
N PHE A 35 -13.68 -10.24 -12.91
CA PHE A 35 -13.81 -10.34 -14.37
C PHE A 35 -14.12 -8.96 -15.00
N GLY A 36 -13.77 -8.80 -16.27
CA GLY A 36 -14.02 -7.55 -17.00
C GLY A 36 -12.97 -6.47 -16.76
N ILE A 37 -11.83 -6.79 -16.13
CA ILE A 37 -10.73 -5.85 -15.88
C ILE A 37 -9.66 -6.01 -16.95
N ALA A 38 -9.20 -4.89 -17.48
CA ALA A 38 -8.15 -4.76 -18.48
C ALA A 38 -6.86 -4.17 -17.87
N ALA A 39 -5.73 -4.80 -18.12
CA ALA A 39 -4.40 -4.32 -17.77
C ALA A 39 -3.51 -4.24 -19.00
N GLU A 40 -2.58 -3.29 -19.03
CA GLU A 40 -1.55 -3.23 -20.08
C GLU A 40 -0.49 -4.30 -19.86
N MET A 41 0.01 -4.86 -20.95
CA MET A 41 1.20 -5.71 -20.90
C MET A 41 2.40 -4.87 -20.48
N PRO A 42 3.08 -5.20 -19.35
CA PRO A 42 4.21 -4.42 -18.87
C PRO A 42 5.42 -4.53 -19.82
N ARG A 43 6.21 -3.48 -19.86
CA ARG A 43 7.45 -3.48 -20.65
C ARG A 43 8.49 -4.42 -20.01
N ASN A 44 9.29 -5.06 -20.86
CA ASN A 44 10.46 -5.87 -20.45
C ASN A 44 10.11 -7.01 -19.47
N GLN A 45 8.92 -7.56 -19.57
CA GLN A 45 8.52 -8.72 -18.79
C GLN A 45 8.00 -9.84 -19.69
N ARG A 46 8.38 -11.07 -19.37
CA ARG A 46 7.86 -12.28 -20.00
C ARG A 46 6.64 -12.73 -19.22
N VAL A 47 5.49 -12.76 -19.86
CA VAL A 47 4.23 -13.12 -19.24
C VAL A 47 3.53 -14.17 -20.13
N CYS A 48 2.98 -15.21 -19.53
CA CYS A 48 2.01 -16.08 -20.17
C CYS A 48 0.67 -16.04 -19.43
N LEU A 49 -0.42 -16.20 -20.16
CA LEU A 49 -1.76 -16.07 -19.59
C LEU A 49 -2.28 -17.39 -19.03
N GLY A 50 -2.94 -17.32 -17.88
CA GLY A 50 -3.77 -18.40 -17.36
C GLY A 50 -5.11 -18.50 -18.10
N GLN A 51 -5.87 -19.56 -17.82
CA GLN A 51 -7.15 -19.86 -18.50
C GLN A 51 -8.24 -18.77 -18.30
N ARG A 52 -8.13 -18.00 -17.22
CA ARG A 52 -9.09 -16.93 -16.87
C ARG A 52 -8.81 -15.59 -17.54
N MET A 53 -7.76 -15.54 -18.35
CA MET A 53 -7.30 -14.32 -19.01
C MET A 53 -7.41 -14.46 -20.53
N VAL A 54 -7.63 -13.35 -21.21
CA VAL A 54 -7.64 -13.22 -22.66
C VAL A 54 -6.63 -12.16 -23.06
N LEU A 55 -5.85 -12.46 -24.10
CA LEU A 55 -5.00 -11.49 -24.78
C LEU A 55 -5.81 -10.74 -25.81
N ILE A 56 -5.88 -9.43 -25.68
CA ILE A 56 -6.45 -8.53 -26.70
C ILE A 56 -5.29 -7.77 -27.34
N ARG A 57 -5.06 -7.98 -28.63
CA ARG A 57 -4.06 -7.26 -29.41
C ARG A 57 -4.73 -6.19 -30.25
N PRO A 58 -4.66 -4.92 -29.83
CA PRO A 58 -5.25 -3.82 -30.61
C PRO A 58 -4.55 -3.66 -31.96
N ASN A 59 -5.31 -3.32 -33.00
CA ASN A 59 -4.71 -2.88 -34.25
C ASN A 59 -4.27 -1.40 -34.10
N PRO A 60 -2.95 -1.11 -34.11
CA PRO A 60 -2.47 0.24 -33.85
C PRO A 60 -2.86 1.28 -34.92
N ALA A 61 -3.27 0.82 -36.12
CA ALA A 61 -3.80 1.73 -37.13
C ALA A 61 -5.25 2.18 -36.85
N LYS A 62 -6.00 1.43 -36.01
CA LYS A 62 -7.42 1.67 -35.75
C LYS A 62 -7.67 2.24 -34.36
N ILE A 63 -6.93 1.81 -33.37
CA ILE A 63 -7.20 2.19 -31.97
C ILE A 63 -5.91 2.32 -31.16
N ASN A 64 -5.86 3.33 -30.29
CA ASN A 64 -4.83 3.46 -29.29
C ASN A 64 -5.03 2.41 -28.19
N SER A 65 -3.99 1.62 -27.84
CA SER A 65 -4.08 0.54 -26.85
C SER A 65 -4.46 1.04 -25.47
N ARG A 66 -3.87 2.17 -25.04
CA ARG A 66 -4.17 2.78 -23.74
C ARG A 66 -5.60 3.29 -23.67
N PHE A 67 -6.08 3.93 -24.75
CA PHE A 67 -7.48 4.32 -24.87
C PHE A 67 -8.43 3.10 -24.77
N LEU A 68 -8.11 2.01 -25.48
CA LEU A 68 -8.92 0.80 -25.40
C LEU A 68 -8.92 0.21 -23.98
N ARG A 69 -7.79 0.18 -23.29
CA ARG A 69 -7.72 -0.27 -21.89
C ARG A 69 -8.61 0.59 -20.98
N LEU A 70 -8.54 1.93 -21.13
CA LEU A 70 -9.38 2.85 -20.37
C LEU A 70 -10.87 2.62 -20.64
N TRP A 71 -11.24 2.41 -21.91
CA TRP A 71 -12.61 2.06 -22.28
C TRP A 71 -13.07 0.75 -21.65
N LEU A 72 -12.24 -0.30 -21.74
CA LEU A 72 -12.55 -1.61 -21.15
C LEU A 72 -12.75 -1.57 -19.63
N ASN A 73 -12.09 -0.64 -18.94
CA ASN A 73 -12.25 -0.40 -17.50
C ASN A 73 -13.31 0.66 -17.17
N SER A 74 -13.97 1.24 -18.15
CA SER A 74 -14.91 2.34 -17.91
C SER A 74 -16.19 1.84 -17.21
N PRO A 75 -16.81 2.65 -16.34
CA PRO A 75 -18.09 2.32 -15.73
C PRO A 75 -19.20 2.10 -16.75
N ILE A 76 -19.08 2.68 -17.93
CA ILE A 76 -20.03 2.51 -19.04
C ILE A 76 -20.01 1.05 -19.52
N LEU A 77 -18.81 0.54 -19.84
CA LEU A 77 -18.67 -0.84 -20.30
C LEU A 77 -18.89 -1.84 -19.15
N SER A 78 -18.42 -1.54 -17.95
CA SER A 78 -18.65 -2.37 -16.77
C SER A 78 -20.14 -2.65 -16.54
N ARG A 79 -20.99 -1.63 -16.62
CA ARG A 79 -22.46 -1.81 -16.55
C ARG A 79 -23.01 -2.69 -17.70
N HIS A 80 -22.46 -2.53 -18.89
CA HIS A 80 -22.85 -3.34 -20.04
C HIS A 80 -22.52 -4.81 -19.85
N ILE A 81 -21.32 -5.16 -19.41
CA ILE A 81 -20.89 -6.54 -19.21
C ILE A 81 -21.59 -7.23 -18.04
N HIS A 82 -22.01 -6.50 -17.02
CA HIS A 82 -22.79 -7.07 -15.91
C HIS A 82 -24.18 -7.56 -16.35
N GLY A 83 -24.68 -7.12 -17.49
CA GLY A 83 -25.91 -7.64 -18.11
C GLY A 83 -25.73 -9.00 -18.80
N PHE A 84 -24.50 -9.46 -19.05
CA PHE A 84 -24.18 -10.70 -19.74
C PHE A 84 -23.61 -11.79 -18.82
N ARG A 85 -24.05 -11.82 -17.56
CA ARG A 85 -23.56 -12.80 -16.58
C ARG A 85 -24.02 -14.22 -16.96
N ASP A 86 -23.08 -15.05 -17.37
CA ASP A 86 -23.28 -16.48 -17.61
C ASP A 86 -22.71 -17.28 -16.43
N GLY A 87 -23.57 -18.05 -15.77
CA GLY A 87 -23.19 -19.03 -14.77
C GLY A 87 -23.63 -18.73 -13.34
N THR A 88 -24.03 -19.78 -12.64
CA THR A 88 -24.52 -19.74 -11.26
C THR A 88 -23.41 -19.90 -10.21
N VAL A 89 -22.21 -20.34 -10.61
CA VAL A 89 -21.09 -20.66 -9.68
C VAL A 89 -19.87 -19.76 -9.87
N ALA A 90 -19.56 -19.33 -11.10
CA ALA A 90 -18.51 -18.35 -11.38
C ALA A 90 -18.94 -17.44 -12.52
N GLU A 91 -18.91 -16.13 -12.27
CA GLU A 91 -19.19 -15.14 -13.30
C GLU A 91 -18.09 -15.17 -14.36
N ARG A 92 -18.46 -15.34 -15.64
CA ARG A 92 -17.52 -15.37 -16.76
C ARG A 92 -18.09 -14.72 -18.00
N LEU A 93 -17.18 -14.17 -18.81
CA LEU A 93 -17.47 -13.70 -20.16
C LEU A 93 -16.97 -14.74 -21.17
N ASN A 94 -17.86 -15.20 -22.05
CA ASN A 94 -17.44 -16.07 -23.13
C ASN A 94 -16.78 -15.30 -24.28
N MET A 95 -16.08 -15.99 -25.18
CA MET A 95 -15.34 -15.34 -26.27
C MET A 95 -16.23 -14.59 -27.26
N PRO A 96 -17.42 -15.08 -27.63
CA PRO A 96 -18.34 -14.30 -28.46
C PRO A 96 -18.75 -12.98 -27.81
N THR A 97 -19.07 -12.98 -26.51
CA THR A 97 -19.41 -11.76 -25.78
C THR A 97 -18.23 -10.77 -25.78
N ILE A 98 -17.01 -11.23 -25.48
CA ILE A 98 -15.82 -10.37 -25.50
C ILE A 98 -15.60 -9.76 -26.90
N ARG A 99 -15.75 -10.55 -27.96
CA ARG A 99 -15.62 -10.07 -29.35
C ARG A 99 -16.71 -9.09 -29.76
N GLY A 100 -17.88 -9.20 -29.14
CA GLY A 100 -19.04 -8.33 -29.39
C GLY A 100 -19.09 -7.08 -28.52
N LEU A 101 -18.10 -6.86 -27.61
CA LEU A 101 -18.10 -5.68 -26.77
C LEU A 101 -18.08 -4.39 -27.61
N PRO A 102 -18.99 -3.43 -27.35
CA PRO A 102 -19.01 -2.19 -28.07
C PRO A 102 -17.77 -1.35 -27.77
N VAL A 103 -17.16 -0.80 -28.80
CA VAL A 103 -16.04 0.14 -28.67
C VAL A 103 -16.42 1.43 -29.36
N PRO A 104 -16.36 2.59 -28.68
CA PRO A 104 -16.73 3.86 -29.31
C PRO A 104 -15.70 4.25 -30.36
N ILE A 105 -16.20 4.81 -31.45
CA ILE A 105 -15.36 5.29 -32.56
C ILE A 105 -15.05 6.77 -32.31
N PHE A 106 -13.85 7.04 -31.79
CA PHE A 106 -13.29 8.38 -31.64
C PHE A 106 -12.30 8.65 -32.76
N GLN A 107 -12.13 9.92 -33.12
CA GLN A 107 -11.01 10.35 -33.96
C GLN A 107 -9.69 9.99 -33.30
N ARG A 108 -8.66 9.72 -34.09
CA ARG A 108 -7.36 9.25 -33.55
C ARG A 108 -6.74 10.24 -32.56
N ASP A 109 -6.83 11.52 -32.85
CA ASP A 109 -6.32 12.59 -32.01
C ASP A 109 -7.04 12.61 -30.64
N ASP A 110 -8.36 12.45 -30.63
CA ASP A 110 -9.14 12.37 -29.39
C ASP A 110 -8.78 11.13 -28.56
N GLN A 111 -8.59 9.96 -29.24
CA GLN A 111 -8.11 8.75 -28.54
C GLN A 111 -6.74 8.98 -27.88
N ASN A 112 -5.82 9.62 -28.60
CA ASN A 112 -4.47 9.89 -28.10
C ASN A 112 -4.51 10.90 -26.94
N ALA A 113 -5.25 11.99 -27.07
CA ALA A 113 -5.38 12.99 -26.02
C ALA A 113 -6.03 12.45 -24.74
N ILE A 114 -7.08 11.62 -24.85
CA ILE A 114 -7.70 10.95 -23.70
C ILE A 114 -6.72 9.96 -23.06
N ALA A 115 -6.02 9.17 -23.88
CA ALA A 115 -5.04 8.19 -23.41
C ALA A 115 -3.85 8.85 -22.71
N GLU A 116 -3.41 10.01 -23.19
CA GLU A 116 -2.33 10.78 -22.58
C GLU A 116 -2.75 11.38 -21.24
N LEU A 117 -3.90 12.06 -21.18
CA LEU A 117 -4.39 12.70 -19.96
C LEU A 117 -4.65 11.68 -18.84
N LEU A 118 -5.53 10.71 -19.08
CA LEU A 118 -5.87 9.71 -18.06
C LEU A 118 -4.70 8.78 -17.77
N GLY A 119 -3.91 8.49 -18.78
CA GLY A 119 -2.70 7.72 -18.62
C GLY A 119 -1.65 8.40 -17.75
N ALA A 120 -1.46 9.69 -17.86
CA ALA A 120 -0.56 10.44 -16.98
C ALA A 120 -1.01 10.40 -15.51
N ILE A 121 -2.33 10.42 -15.29
CA ILE A 121 -2.89 10.25 -13.93
C ILE A 121 -2.56 8.84 -13.39
N ASP A 122 -2.81 7.78 -14.16
CA ASP A 122 -2.52 6.39 -13.78
C ASP A 122 -1.02 6.19 -13.51
N ASP A 123 -0.15 6.71 -14.41
CA ASP A 123 1.30 6.63 -14.27
C ASP A 123 1.78 7.32 -12.99
N LYS A 124 1.18 8.46 -12.63
CA LYS A 124 1.49 9.18 -11.40
C LYS A 124 1.06 8.43 -10.15
N ILE A 125 -0.13 7.82 -10.16
CA ILE A 125 -0.62 6.97 -9.07
C ILE A 125 0.34 5.79 -8.85
N GLU A 126 0.73 5.11 -9.93
CA GLU A 126 1.63 3.97 -9.87
C GLU A 126 3.05 4.37 -9.41
N LEU A 127 3.56 5.52 -9.88
CA LEU A 127 4.87 6.04 -9.43
C LEU A 127 4.85 6.34 -7.92
N ASN A 128 3.79 6.98 -7.43
CA ASN A 128 3.63 7.27 -6.01
C ASN A 128 3.54 5.97 -5.18
N ARG A 129 2.84 4.95 -5.69
CA ARG A 129 2.74 3.64 -5.03
C ARG A 129 4.11 2.98 -4.89
N ARG A 130 4.88 2.90 -5.98
CA ARG A 130 6.24 2.32 -5.97
C ARG A 130 7.21 3.10 -5.08
N MET A 131 7.08 4.42 -5.07
CA MET A 131 7.88 5.24 -4.16
C MET A 131 7.56 4.92 -2.69
N ASN A 132 6.27 4.76 -2.34
CA ASN A 132 5.88 4.38 -0.99
C ASN A 132 6.42 3.00 -0.61
N GLU A 133 6.32 2.00 -1.49
CA GLU A 133 6.90 0.67 -1.28
C GLU A 133 8.42 0.74 -1.02
N THR A 134 9.13 1.58 -1.78
CA THR A 134 10.58 1.77 -1.61
C THR A 134 10.90 2.44 -0.27
N LEU A 135 10.20 3.52 0.07
CA LEU A 135 10.42 4.23 1.34
C LEU A 135 10.12 3.34 2.55
N GLU A 136 9.09 2.51 2.45
CA GLU A 136 8.72 1.55 3.48
C GLU A 136 9.78 0.46 3.65
N ALA A 137 10.26 -0.11 2.54
CA ALA A 137 11.36 -1.07 2.56
C ALA A 137 12.65 -0.47 3.15
N MET A 138 12.97 0.79 2.82
CA MET A 138 14.10 1.50 3.42
C MET A 138 13.91 1.68 4.93
N ALA A 139 12.74 2.12 5.38
CA ALA A 139 12.43 2.28 6.80
C ALA A 139 12.57 0.96 7.57
N GLN A 140 12.05 -0.13 7.00
CA GLN A 140 12.18 -1.47 7.57
C GLN A 140 13.63 -1.95 7.62
N ALA A 141 14.41 -1.71 6.57
CA ALA A 141 15.82 -2.08 6.53
C ALA A 141 16.64 -1.35 7.59
N ILE A 142 16.42 -0.03 7.76
CA ILE A 142 17.10 0.76 8.80
C ILE A 142 16.69 0.28 10.19
N PHE A 143 15.38 0.08 10.43
CA PHE A 143 14.89 -0.42 11.72
C PHE A 143 15.50 -1.78 12.05
N ARG A 144 15.52 -2.70 11.10
CA ARG A 144 16.08 -4.02 11.28
C ARG A 144 17.58 -3.97 11.57
N ASP A 145 18.35 -3.21 10.80
CA ASP A 145 19.78 -3.04 11.01
C ASP A 145 20.10 -2.51 12.42
N TRP A 146 19.35 -1.51 12.89
CA TRP A 146 19.63 -0.88 14.16
C TRP A 146 19.14 -1.65 15.38
N PHE A 147 17.93 -2.22 15.32
CA PHE A 147 17.18 -2.69 16.50
C PHE A 147 16.94 -4.21 16.54
N VAL A 148 17.17 -4.91 15.44
CA VAL A 148 17.03 -6.36 15.35
C VAL A 148 18.39 -7.02 15.19
N ASP A 149 19.15 -6.58 14.21
CA ASP A 149 20.46 -7.14 13.86
C ASP A 149 21.62 -6.45 14.65
N PHE A 150 21.35 -5.30 15.29
CA PHE A 150 22.31 -4.47 16.04
C PHE A 150 23.56 -4.09 15.22
N GLY A 151 23.35 -3.82 13.94
CA GLY A 151 24.39 -3.62 12.94
C GLY A 151 25.43 -2.57 13.33
N PRO A 152 25.07 -1.34 13.77
CA PRO A 152 26.05 -0.33 14.16
C PRO A 152 26.96 -0.82 15.30
N THR A 153 26.41 -1.47 16.34
CA THR A 153 27.20 -2.02 17.44
C THR A 153 28.11 -3.16 16.96
N ARG A 154 27.60 -4.09 16.13
CA ARG A 154 28.40 -5.20 15.60
C ARG A 154 29.55 -4.70 14.73
N ARG A 155 29.30 -3.75 13.83
CA ARG A 155 30.36 -3.16 12.98
C ARG A 155 31.44 -2.45 13.83
N LYS A 156 31.09 -1.82 14.95
CA LYS A 156 32.07 -1.28 15.90
C LYS A 156 32.90 -2.38 16.56
N ILE A 157 32.26 -3.48 17.00
CA ILE A 157 32.97 -4.62 17.59
C ILE A 157 33.94 -5.27 16.57
N ASP A 158 33.52 -5.34 15.32
CA ASP A 158 34.32 -5.87 14.19
C ASP A 158 35.44 -4.93 13.77
N GLY A 159 35.55 -3.73 14.41
CA GLY A 159 36.64 -2.78 14.19
C GLY A 159 36.45 -1.84 12.99
N ALA A 160 35.21 -1.60 12.56
CA ALA A 160 34.93 -0.61 11.50
C ALA A 160 35.45 0.78 11.92
N PRO A 161 36.41 1.37 11.15
CA PRO A 161 37.09 2.60 11.57
C PRO A 161 36.30 3.87 11.22
N ASP A 162 35.39 3.79 10.26
CA ASP A 162 34.71 4.93 9.69
C ASP A 162 33.24 4.98 10.16
N PRO A 163 32.77 6.12 10.73
CA PRO A 163 31.38 6.33 11.06
C PRO A 163 30.39 6.04 9.94
N PHE A 164 30.75 6.29 8.69
CA PHE A 164 29.93 5.94 7.52
C PHE A 164 29.73 4.42 7.40
N GLU A 165 30.79 3.63 7.56
CA GLU A 165 30.72 2.17 7.58
C GLU A 165 29.93 1.66 8.78
N ILE A 166 30.16 2.24 9.98
CA ILE A 166 29.42 1.88 11.20
C ILE A 166 27.93 2.07 10.99
N MET A 167 27.50 3.13 10.31
CA MET A 167 26.10 3.42 10.02
C MET A 167 25.58 2.71 8.76
N GLY A 168 26.34 1.78 8.17
CA GLY A 168 25.92 0.98 7.01
C GLY A 168 25.73 1.78 5.72
N GLY A 169 26.45 2.90 5.57
CA GLY A 169 26.37 3.75 4.38
C GLY A 169 25.11 4.63 4.29
N LEU A 170 24.26 4.63 5.32
CA LEU A 170 22.97 5.33 5.30
C LEU A 170 23.06 6.85 5.43
N VAL A 171 24.16 7.36 6.00
CA VAL A 171 24.34 8.78 6.31
C VAL A 171 25.56 9.30 5.58
N ALA A 172 25.31 9.99 4.45
CA ALA A 172 26.40 10.49 3.60
C ALA A 172 27.21 11.65 4.22
N ASP A 173 26.60 12.40 5.13
CA ASP A 173 27.24 13.51 5.84
C ASP A 173 28.15 12.95 6.95
N PRO A 174 29.50 13.18 6.93
CA PRO A 174 30.42 12.57 7.88
C PRO A 174 30.20 13.00 9.32
N ASP A 175 29.81 14.25 9.58
CA ASP A 175 29.59 14.75 10.93
C ASP A 175 28.30 14.16 11.52
N ARG A 176 27.25 14.03 10.72
CA ARG A 176 26.03 13.35 11.12
C ARG A 176 26.26 11.85 11.33
N ALA A 177 27.02 11.20 10.44
CA ALA A 177 27.37 9.79 10.58
C ALA A 177 28.10 9.54 11.90
N ARG A 178 29.06 10.42 12.26
CA ARG A 178 29.78 10.34 13.54
C ARG A 178 28.85 10.52 14.73
N GLN A 179 28.03 11.58 14.74
CA GLN A 179 27.06 11.83 15.82
C GLN A 179 26.10 10.66 16.01
N MET A 180 25.71 10.00 14.94
CA MET A 180 24.81 8.84 15.02
C MET A 180 25.55 7.58 15.47
N ALA A 181 26.73 7.33 14.94
CA ALA A 181 27.57 6.22 15.35
C ALA A 181 27.88 6.27 16.86
N ASP A 182 28.18 7.45 17.41
CA ASP A 182 28.48 7.64 18.83
C ASP A 182 27.35 7.23 19.78
N LEU A 183 26.09 7.18 19.29
CA LEU A 183 24.96 6.71 20.08
C LEU A 183 24.92 5.19 20.31
N PHE A 184 25.68 4.43 19.53
CA PHE A 184 25.70 2.97 19.64
C PHE A 184 26.95 2.53 20.40
N PRO A 185 26.83 1.60 21.37
CA PRO A 185 27.96 1.05 22.08
C PRO A 185 28.85 0.18 21.18
N ALA A 186 30.10 -0.01 21.59
CA ALA A 186 31.05 -0.93 20.93
C ALA A 186 31.14 -2.31 21.61
N SER A 187 30.14 -2.68 22.40
CA SER A 187 30.09 -3.95 23.12
C SER A 187 28.65 -4.44 23.24
N MET A 188 28.52 -5.75 23.45
CA MET A 188 27.24 -6.39 23.78
C MET A 188 27.18 -6.65 25.28
N GLY A 189 25.99 -6.46 25.88
CA GLY A 189 25.72 -6.81 27.25
C GLY A 189 25.41 -8.31 27.42
N ASP A 190 25.40 -8.77 28.66
CA ASP A 190 25.10 -10.18 29.03
C ASP A 190 23.67 -10.60 28.69
N ASN A 191 22.77 -9.64 28.45
CA ASN A 191 21.38 -9.85 28.04
C ASN A 191 21.21 -10.08 26.53
N GLY A 192 22.30 -10.14 25.75
CA GLY A 192 22.29 -10.32 24.31
C GLY A 192 21.94 -9.06 23.52
N LEU A 193 21.79 -7.90 24.18
CA LEU A 193 21.56 -6.60 23.56
C LEU A 193 22.85 -5.77 23.58
N PRO A 194 22.94 -4.69 22.78
CA PRO A 194 23.98 -3.69 22.91
C PRO A 194 24.11 -3.19 24.36
N GLU A 195 25.31 -2.90 24.82
CA GLU A 195 25.55 -2.41 26.17
C GLU A 195 24.69 -1.16 26.48
N GLY A 196 24.06 -1.14 27.67
CA GLY A 196 23.15 -0.09 28.09
C GLY A 196 21.71 -0.21 27.53
N TRP A 197 21.44 -1.21 26.68
CA TRP A 197 20.08 -1.53 26.25
C TRP A 197 19.45 -2.56 27.19
N HIS A 198 18.11 -2.55 27.23
CA HIS A 198 17.36 -3.52 28.05
C HIS A 198 16.13 -4.03 27.27
N HIS A 199 15.55 -5.12 27.72
CA HIS A 199 14.24 -5.52 27.26
C HIS A 199 13.17 -4.78 28.04
N ASP A 200 12.17 -4.26 27.34
CA ASP A 200 10.99 -3.66 27.97
C ASP A 200 9.70 -4.24 27.36
N ARG A 201 8.58 -4.04 28.01
CA ARG A 201 7.29 -4.51 27.52
C ARG A 201 6.75 -3.54 26.48
N LEU A 202 6.15 -4.09 25.42
CA LEU A 202 5.49 -3.27 24.38
C LEU A 202 4.45 -2.31 24.99
N GLY A 203 3.73 -2.75 26.04
CA GLY A 203 2.78 -1.93 26.79
C GLY A 203 3.40 -0.76 27.55
N ASN A 204 4.73 -0.71 27.72
CA ASN A 204 5.42 0.46 28.25
C ASN A 204 5.73 1.49 27.17
N LEU A 205 5.83 1.06 25.92
CA LEU A 205 6.07 1.93 24.76
C LEU A 205 4.77 2.57 24.25
N VAL A 206 3.69 1.80 24.20
CA VAL A 206 2.40 2.25 23.67
C VAL A 206 1.23 1.87 24.59
N THR A 207 0.11 2.58 24.43
CA THR A 207 -1.15 2.29 25.10
C THR A 207 -2.21 1.92 24.05
N ASN A 208 -2.97 0.84 24.27
CA ASN A 208 -4.15 0.57 23.47
C ASN A 208 -5.30 1.46 23.94
N VAL A 209 -5.65 2.45 23.13
CA VAL A 209 -6.68 3.45 23.40
C VAL A 209 -8.04 2.87 23.00
N ILE A 210 -9.02 2.94 23.92
CA ILE A 210 -10.40 2.47 23.71
C ILE A 210 -11.35 3.66 23.94
N GLU A 211 -11.23 4.71 23.13
CA GLU A 211 -12.16 5.82 23.13
C GLU A 211 -13.42 5.43 22.33
N ARG A 212 -14.38 4.81 23.01
CA ARG A 212 -15.61 4.34 22.36
C ARG A 212 -16.48 5.49 21.91
N CYS A 213 -17.00 5.41 20.71
CA CYS A 213 -18.04 6.29 20.19
C CYS A 213 -19.11 5.46 19.45
N VAL A 214 -20.29 6.03 19.31
CA VAL A 214 -21.40 5.42 18.57
C VAL A 214 -21.57 6.15 17.25
N PRO A 215 -22.09 5.50 16.20
CA PRO A 215 -22.49 6.18 14.98
C PRO A 215 -23.49 7.31 15.30
N SER A 216 -23.17 8.51 14.90
CA SER A 216 -23.96 9.72 15.16
C SER A 216 -23.74 10.74 14.03
N GLU A 217 -24.47 11.84 14.03
CA GLU A 217 -24.21 12.94 13.10
C GLU A 217 -22.77 13.46 13.21
N MET A 218 -22.21 13.53 14.42
CA MET A 218 -20.82 13.96 14.65
C MET A 218 -19.76 12.99 14.09
N THR A 219 -20.07 11.70 13.96
CA THR A 219 -19.16 10.70 13.39
C THR A 219 -19.36 10.50 11.91
N ARG A 220 -20.50 10.97 11.34
CA ARG A 220 -20.86 10.79 9.92
C ARG A 220 -19.85 11.41 8.98
N ASP A 221 -19.31 12.57 9.32
CA ASP A 221 -18.35 13.30 8.50
C ASP A 221 -16.88 12.94 8.80
N ARG A 222 -16.65 12.12 9.85
CA ARG A 222 -15.30 11.66 10.18
C ARG A 222 -14.89 10.51 9.27
N PRO A 223 -13.61 10.47 8.80
CA PRO A 223 -13.10 9.32 8.07
C PRO A 223 -13.25 8.03 8.89
N TYR A 224 -13.79 7.00 8.27
CA TYR A 224 -13.92 5.67 8.84
C TYR A 224 -12.89 4.74 8.22
N VAL A 225 -12.07 4.10 9.07
CA VAL A 225 -10.98 3.20 8.67
C VAL A 225 -11.23 1.80 9.24
N PRO A 226 -12.10 0.98 8.62
CA PRO A 226 -12.26 -0.42 9.00
C PRO A 226 -11.02 -1.23 8.60
N ILE A 227 -10.86 -2.42 9.17
CA ILE A 227 -9.67 -3.26 8.94
C ILE A 227 -9.44 -3.62 7.47
N ASP A 228 -10.47 -3.66 6.65
CA ASP A 228 -10.37 -3.99 5.22
C ASP A 228 -9.77 -2.84 4.39
N THR A 229 -9.88 -1.59 4.82
CA THR A 229 -9.22 -0.44 4.17
C THR A 229 -7.75 -0.25 4.58
N ILE A 230 -7.29 -0.95 5.63
CA ILE A 230 -5.86 -0.96 5.97
C ILE A 230 -5.17 -1.94 5.04
N THR A 231 -4.31 -1.40 4.17
CA THR A 231 -3.52 -2.19 3.21
C THR A 231 -2.48 -3.01 3.96
N ALA A 232 -2.38 -4.30 3.64
CA ALA A 232 -1.36 -5.17 4.21
C ALA A 232 0.05 -4.66 3.87
N ARG A 233 0.94 -4.67 4.86
CA ARG A 233 2.34 -4.23 4.70
C ARG A 233 2.47 -2.81 4.17
N SER A 234 1.59 -1.90 4.59
CA SER A 234 1.66 -0.47 4.26
C SER A 234 1.48 0.38 5.50
N LEU A 235 2.45 1.25 5.76
CA LEU A 235 2.46 2.15 6.92
C LEU A 235 1.51 3.34 6.76
N VAL A 236 0.90 3.54 5.60
CA VAL A 236 0.00 4.67 5.34
C VAL A 236 -1.42 4.21 5.03
N ILE A 237 -2.39 4.98 5.49
CA ILE A 237 -3.81 4.76 5.18
C ILE A 237 -4.07 5.30 3.77
N GLN A 238 -4.29 4.37 2.83
CA GLN A 238 -4.53 4.72 1.43
C GLN A 238 -6.00 5.05 1.17
N GLU A 239 -6.92 4.33 1.83
CA GLU A 239 -8.36 4.44 1.64
C GLU A 239 -9.08 4.71 2.96
N THR A 240 -10.17 5.45 2.87
CA THR A 240 -11.10 5.67 3.98
C THR A 240 -12.52 5.52 3.46
N ARG A 241 -13.44 5.20 4.36
CA ARG A 241 -14.87 5.23 4.06
C ARG A 241 -15.54 6.41 4.75
N PRO A 242 -16.68 6.88 4.25
CA PRO A 242 -17.50 7.83 4.98
C PRO A 242 -17.93 7.27 6.33
N GLY A 243 -17.93 8.07 7.38
CA GLY A 243 -18.39 7.65 8.71
C GLY A 243 -19.86 7.22 8.74
N SER A 244 -20.65 7.64 7.75
CA SER A 244 -22.04 7.19 7.56
C SER A 244 -22.17 5.68 7.27
N GLU A 245 -21.13 5.02 6.81
CA GLU A 245 -21.12 3.57 6.57
C GLU A 245 -20.89 2.75 7.85
N ALA A 246 -20.48 3.39 8.92
CA ALA A 246 -20.23 2.72 10.19
C ALA A 246 -21.56 2.38 10.91
N GLN A 247 -21.83 1.08 11.07
CA GLN A 247 -23.10 0.57 11.62
C GLN A 247 -23.00 0.06 13.06
N SER A 248 -21.83 0.09 13.68
CA SER A 248 -21.62 -0.50 15.01
C SER A 248 -20.71 0.37 15.87
N SER A 249 -20.52 -0.03 17.13
CA SER A 249 -19.60 0.62 18.07
C SER A 249 -18.25 0.89 17.43
N LEU A 250 -17.82 2.13 17.53
CA LEU A 250 -16.60 2.66 16.96
C LEU A 250 -15.58 2.97 18.05
N ILE A 251 -14.33 3.04 17.65
CA ILE A 251 -13.22 3.54 18.46
C ILE A 251 -12.67 4.76 17.72
N ALA A 252 -12.58 5.89 18.42
CA ALA A 252 -11.95 7.09 17.89
C ALA A 252 -10.43 6.95 17.92
N PHE A 253 -9.77 7.43 16.87
CA PHE A 253 -8.33 7.58 16.81
C PHE A 253 -7.96 9.01 16.44
N ARG A 254 -6.74 9.40 16.80
CA ARG A 254 -6.18 10.72 16.53
C ARG A 254 -4.99 10.61 15.58
N GLN A 255 -4.57 11.73 15.07
CA GLN A 255 -3.29 11.82 14.35
C GLN A 255 -2.16 11.26 15.22
N ASN A 256 -1.24 10.51 14.60
CA ASN A 256 -0.12 9.80 15.20
C ASN A 256 -0.49 8.58 16.06
N ASP A 257 -1.75 8.14 16.05
CA ASP A 257 -2.08 6.81 16.55
C ASP A 257 -1.67 5.74 15.52
N ILE A 258 -1.25 4.58 16.00
CA ILE A 258 -0.89 3.43 15.18
C ILE A 258 -2.10 2.49 15.15
N LEU A 259 -2.61 2.21 13.96
CA LEU A 259 -3.72 1.30 13.74
C LEU A 259 -3.18 -0.10 13.47
N PHE A 260 -3.48 -1.05 14.33
CA PHE A 260 -3.05 -2.45 14.21
C PHE A 260 -4.26 -3.37 13.98
N GLY A 261 -4.28 -4.07 12.86
CA GLY A 261 -5.33 -5.02 12.53
C GLY A 261 -5.31 -6.24 13.45
N ALA A 262 -6.22 -6.26 14.43
CA ALA A 262 -6.29 -7.32 15.43
C ALA A 262 -6.89 -8.62 14.88
N MET A 263 -7.80 -8.55 13.91
CA MET A 263 -8.40 -9.72 13.28
C MET A 263 -7.45 -10.29 12.22
N ARG A 264 -7.09 -11.57 12.35
CA ARG A 264 -6.13 -12.26 11.47
C ARG A 264 -4.81 -11.50 11.36
N PRO A 265 -4.06 -11.33 12.45
CA PRO A 265 -2.87 -10.46 12.49
C PRO A 265 -1.81 -10.85 11.46
N TYR A 266 -1.76 -12.09 11.00
CA TYR A 266 -0.86 -12.55 9.94
C TYR A 266 -1.08 -11.84 8.58
N PHE A 267 -2.18 -11.13 8.38
CA PHE A 267 -2.32 -10.24 7.22
C PHE A 267 -1.43 -8.99 7.30
N HIS A 268 -0.76 -8.76 8.42
CA HIS A 268 0.22 -7.69 8.61
C HIS A 268 -0.35 -6.32 8.24
N LYS A 269 -1.43 -5.93 8.89
CA LYS A 269 -2.12 -4.65 8.68
C LYS A 269 -1.76 -3.68 9.80
N VAL A 270 -0.79 -2.82 9.55
CA VAL A 270 -0.33 -1.78 10.47
C VAL A 270 -0.21 -0.48 9.70
N ALA A 271 -0.83 0.60 10.18
CA ALA A 271 -0.76 1.91 9.54
C ALA A 271 -0.69 3.04 10.57
N LEU A 272 -0.01 4.13 10.21
CA LEU A 272 0.03 5.36 10.98
C LEU A 272 -1.15 6.26 10.58
N ALA A 273 -1.93 6.69 11.55
CA ALA A 273 -2.99 7.68 11.35
C ALA A 273 -2.38 9.08 11.17
N HIS A 274 -2.66 9.72 10.04
CA HIS A 274 -2.24 11.10 9.73
C HIS A 274 -3.40 12.10 9.81
N PHE A 275 -4.55 11.65 10.27
CA PHE A 275 -5.76 12.43 10.53
C PHE A 275 -6.52 11.82 11.70
N GLU A 276 -7.54 12.52 12.18
CA GLU A 276 -8.49 11.99 13.17
C GLU A 276 -9.60 11.22 12.47
N GLY A 277 -10.07 10.14 13.09
CA GLY A 277 -11.12 9.32 12.49
C GLY A 277 -11.68 8.28 13.45
N THR A 278 -12.39 7.32 12.89
CA THR A 278 -12.99 6.21 13.63
C THR A 278 -12.60 4.87 13.00
N THR A 279 -12.51 3.85 13.85
CA THR A 279 -12.28 2.45 13.44
C THR A 279 -13.17 1.52 14.26
N ARG A 280 -13.08 0.21 14.04
CA ARG A 280 -13.80 -0.81 14.78
C ARG A 280 -12.90 -1.56 15.76
N THR A 281 -13.52 -2.32 16.66
CA THR A 281 -12.81 -3.18 17.63
C THR A 281 -11.93 -4.26 17.00
N THR A 282 -12.04 -4.48 15.68
CA THR A 282 -11.14 -5.34 14.89
C THR A 282 -9.77 -4.71 14.64
N VAL A 283 -9.58 -3.46 15.05
CA VAL A 283 -8.33 -2.70 14.95
C VAL A 283 -7.98 -2.16 16.33
N PHE A 284 -6.77 -2.39 16.80
CA PHE A 284 -6.25 -1.71 17.98
C PHE A 284 -5.78 -0.30 17.59
N VAL A 285 -6.07 0.66 18.46
CA VAL A 285 -5.57 2.03 18.37
C VAL A 285 -4.42 2.17 19.36
N LEU A 286 -3.20 2.09 18.89
CA LEU A 286 -2.00 2.09 19.72
C LEU A 286 -1.37 3.47 19.71
N ARG A 287 -1.36 4.13 20.87
CA ARG A 287 -0.81 5.48 21.05
C ARG A 287 0.54 5.42 21.76
N PRO A 288 1.61 5.98 21.18
CA PRO A 288 2.89 6.11 21.88
C PRO A 288 2.73 6.88 23.18
N LYS A 289 3.29 6.36 24.27
CA LYS A 289 3.25 7.04 25.58
C LYS A 289 4.13 8.30 25.59
N ILE A 290 5.17 8.30 24.77
CA ILE A 290 6.06 9.43 24.56
C ILE A 290 6.03 9.78 23.07
N ALA A 291 5.61 10.99 22.73
CA ALA A 291 5.41 11.39 21.33
C ALA A 291 6.69 11.25 20.48
N SER A 292 7.85 11.53 21.05
CA SER A 292 9.14 11.40 20.34
C SER A 292 9.53 9.95 20.03
N ASP A 293 8.86 8.96 20.60
CA ASP A 293 9.11 7.55 20.36
C ASP A 293 8.23 6.99 19.22
N LEU A 294 7.42 7.84 18.57
CA LEU A 294 6.46 7.43 17.53
C LEU A 294 7.11 6.57 16.44
N GLY A 295 8.23 7.00 15.89
CA GLY A 295 8.90 6.27 14.81
C GLY A 295 9.37 4.88 15.25
N PHE A 296 9.98 4.80 16.43
CA PHE A 296 10.42 3.54 17.02
C PHE A 296 9.22 2.63 17.35
N ALA A 297 8.18 3.17 17.96
CA ALA A 297 6.95 2.44 18.30
C ALA A 297 6.25 1.88 17.04
N LEU A 298 6.11 2.71 16.01
CA LEU A 298 5.50 2.32 14.74
C LEU A 298 6.23 1.13 14.13
N MET A 299 7.56 1.21 14.04
CA MET A 299 8.35 0.16 13.40
C MET A 299 8.45 -1.09 14.27
N THR A 300 8.50 -0.97 15.60
CA THR A 300 8.42 -2.11 16.53
C THR A 300 7.08 -2.86 16.38
N ILE A 301 5.96 -2.13 16.24
CA ILE A 301 4.63 -2.73 16.04
C ILE A 301 4.52 -3.36 14.65
N ASN A 302 5.14 -2.75 13.64
CA ASN A 302 5.16 -3.25 12.26
C ASN A 302 6.20 -4.36 12.04
N ASP A 303 7.06 -4.65 12.98
CA ASP A 303 8.07 -5.70 12.82
C ASP A 303 7.45 -7.09 12.71
N GLY A 304 8.06 -7.95 11.89
CA GLY A 304 7.59 -9.33 11.68
C GLY A 304 7.50 -10.13 12.97
N THR A 305 8.40 -9.92 13.92
CA THR A 305 8.38 -10.60 15.23
C THR A 305 7.16 -10.22 16.04
N THR A 306 6.72 -8.97 16.00
CA THR A 306 5.50 -8.51 16.68
C THR A 306 4.25 -9.10 16.04
N ILE A 307 4.20 -9.16 14.70
CA ILE A 307 3.10 -9.79 13.95
C ILE A 307 3.03 -11.29 14.26
N GLU A 308 4.16 -11.97 14.28
CA GLU A 308 4.25 -13.38 14.61
C GLU A 308 3.80 -13.66 16.05
N TYR A 309 4.29 -12.87 17.01
CA TYR A 309 3.86 -12.96 18.41
C TYR A 309 2.34 -12.76 18.54
N ALA A 310 1.79 -11.73 17.92
CA ALA A 310 0.35 -11.46 17.90
C ALA A 310 -0.44 -12.62 17.29
N THR A 311 0.11 -13.29 16.27
CA THR A 311 -0.52 -14.43 15.60
C THR A 311 -0.51 -15.67 16.49
N GLN A 312 0.64 -16.00 17.08
CA GLN A 312 0.81 -17.17 17.95
C GLN A 312 -0.02 -17.08 19.24
N HIS A 313 -0.23 -15.85 19.76
CA HIS A 313 -0.99 -15.58 20.98
C HIS A 313 -2.42 -15.08 20.69
N SER A 314 -2.95 -15.38 19.52
CA SER A 314 -4.32 -15.02 19.14
C SER A 314 -5.34 -15.90 19.86
N SER A 315 -6.53 -15.35 20.09
CA SER A 315 -7.71 -16.08 20.53
C SER A 315 -8.63 -16.42 19.35
N GLY A 316 -9.35 -17.54 19.43
CA GLY A 316 -10.28 -18.00 18.40
C GLY A 316 -9.65 -18.94 17.37
N THR A 317 -10.32 -20.04 17.06
CA THR A 317 -9.83 -21.11 16.16
C THR A 317 -10.15 -20.84 14.70
N THR A 318 -11.34 -20.29 14.40
CA THR A 318 -11.77 -20.04 13.01
C THR A 318 -11.33 -18.67 12.50
N ILE A 319 -11.40 -17.66 13.36
CA ILE A 319 -10.95 -16.30 13.05
C ILE A 319 -10.07 -15.86 14.22
N PRO A 320 -8.74 -15.99 14.09
CA PRO A 320 -7.82 -15.59 15.15
C PRO A 320 -7.85 -14.07 15.35
N TYR A 321 -7.92 -13.65 16.62
CA TYR A 321 -7.83 -12.27 17.06
C TYR A 321 -6.63 -12.08 17.96
N ALA A 322 -5.79 -11.12 17.67
CA ALA A 322 -4.74 -10.69 18.58
C ALA A 322 -5.35 -10.22 19.91
N VAL A 323 -4.68 -10.55 20.99
CA VAL A 323 -5.07 -10.18 22.35
C VAL A 323 -4.10 -9.13 22.87
N TRP A 324 -4.59 -7.94 23.23
CA TRP A 324 -3.74 -6.90 23.80
C TRP A 324 -3.41 -7.18 25.27
N ARG A 325 -4.47 -7.19 26.12
CA ARG A 325 -4.31 -7.32 27.58
C ARG A 325 -3.75 -8.69 27.96
N ASN A 326 -2.72 -8.69 28.82
CA ASN A 326 -2.01 -9.89 29.27
C ASN A 326 -1.33 -10.72 28.17
N SER A 327 -1.27 -10.22 26.95
CA SER A 327 -0.62 -10.85 25.80
C SER A 327 0.31 -9.84 25.10
N LEU A 328 -0.10 -9.22 24.01
CA LEU A 328 0.75 -8.35 23.20
C LEU A 328 1.40 -7.19 24.01
N GLU A 329 0.69 -6.63 25.00
CA GLU A 329 1.25 -5.61 25.92
C GLU A 329 2.43 -6.13 26.77
N ARG A 330 2.56 -7.46 26.96
CA ARG A 330 3.64 -8.10 27.73
C ARG A 330 4.81 -8.56 26.86
N MET A 331 4.66 -8.49 25.55
CA MET A 331 5.74 -8.83 24.62
C MET A 331 7.00 -8.03 24.97
N LEU A 332 8.12 -8.72 25.13
CA LEU A 332 9.41 -8.07 25.35
C LEU A 332 10.00 -7.62 24.04
N VAL A 333 10.40 -6.37 23.98
CA VAL A 333 11.05 -5.75 22.83
C VAL A 333 12.37 -5.12 23.24
N PRO A 334 13.42 -5.13 22.41
CA PRO A 334 14.64 -4.38 22.65
C PRO A 334 14.31 -2.89 22.83
N CYS A 335 14.77 -2.30 23.91
CA CYS A 335 14.55 -0.88 24.23
C CYS A 335 15.89 -0.15 24.31
N PRO A 336 16.28 0.57 23.26
CA PRO A 336 17.50 1.37 23.26
C PRO A 336 17.34 2.65 24.10
N PRO A 337 18.43 3.34 24.43
CA PRO A 337 18.38 4.67 25.02
C PRO A 337 17.49 5.62 24.22
N ARG A 338 16.81 6.53 24.91
CA ARG A 338 15.86 7.46 24.30
C ARG A 338 16.44 8.22 23.12
N GLU A 339 17.70 8.63 23.22
CA GLU A 339 18.36 9.41 22.17
C GLU A 339 18.43 8.64 20.83
N VAL A 340 18.72 7.34 20.87
CA VAL A 340 18.72 6.45 19.69
C VAL A 340 17.32 6.40 19.07
N ARG A 341 16.28 6.24 19.89
CA ARG A 341 14.88 6.19 19.43
C ARG A 341 14.46 7.52 18.76
N VAL A 342 14.82 8.65 19.36
CA VAL A 342 14.51 9.98 18.82
C VAL A 342 15.25 10.21 17.50
N ARG A 343 16.52 9.85 17.40
CA ARG A 343 17.30 9.98 16.15
C ARG A 343 16.74 9.12 15.04
N PHE A 344 16.33 7.90 15.34
CA PHE A 344 15.64 7.06 14.38
C PHE A 344 14.32 7.71 13.92
N GLY A 345 13.55 8.26 14.85
CA GLY A 345 12.31 8.99 14.53
C GLY A 345 12.55 10.14 13.54
N HIS A 346 13.63 10.91 13.71
CA HIS A 346 13.99 12.00 12.79
C HIS A 346 14.38 11.51 11.38
N ILE A 347 14.90 10.28 11.24
CA ILE A 347 15.15 9.68 9.92
C ILE A 347 13.84 9.22 9.28
N LEU A 348 12.98 8.62 10.07
CA LEU A 348 11.73 8.04 9.58
C LEU A 348 10.68 9.10 9.22
N GLU A 349 10.61 10.19 9.97
CA GLU A 349 9.60 11.24 9.81
C GLU A 349 9.49 11.79 8.38
N PRO A 350 10.56 12.22 7.68
CA PRO A 350 10.46 12.68 6.30
C PRO A 350 9.99 11.59 5.34
N MET A 351 10.32 10.33 5.59
CA MET A 351 9.84 9.20 4.79
C MET A 351 8.33 9.03 4.98
N LEU A 352 7.83 9.02 6.21
CA LEU A 352 6.40 8.94 6.54
C LEU A 352 5.63 10.11 5.93
N ASN A 353 6.13 11.33 6.07
CA ASN A 353 5.51 12.53 5.50
C ASN A 353 5.41 12.43 3.98
N ARG A 354 6.45 11.93 3.31
CA ARG A 354 6.44 11.73 1.86
C ARG A 354 5.44 10.64 1.45
N MET A 355 5.41 9.52 2.16
CA MET A 355 4.44 8.44 1.90
C MET A 355 3.00 8.93 2.07
N GLN A 356 2.71 9.70 3.11
CA GLN A 356 1.38 10.28 3.38
C GLN A 356 0.98 11.28 2.30
N ALA A 357 1.90 12.17 1.88
CA ALA A 357 1.65 13.12 0.79
C ALA A 357 1.32 12.37 -0.52
N SER A 358 2.05 11.31 -0.83
CA SER A 358 1.81 10.46 -2.00
C SER A 358 0.45 9.75 -1.93
N ALA A 359 0.07 9.20 -0.76
CA ALA A 359 -1.23 8.57 -0.57
C ALA A 359 -2.38 9.59 -0.70
N SER A 360 -2.22 10.81 -0.16
CA SER A 360 -3.19 11.88 -0.33
C SER A 360 -3.33 12.32 -1.78
N GLN A 361 -2.21 12.49 -2.49
CA GLN A 361 -2.21 12.81 -3.92
C GLN A 361 -2.91 11.72 -4.74
N ASN A 362 -2.67 10.44 -4.43
CA ASN A 362 -3.31 9.33 -5.12
C ASN A 362 -4.83 9.34 -4.94
N ARG A 363 -5.34 9.67 -3.74
CA ARG A 363 -6.80 9.82 -3.54
C ARG A 363 -7.40 10.89 -4.45
N THR A 364 -6.74 12.06 -4.54
CA THR A 364 -7.20 13.16 -5.43
C THR A 364 -7.12 12.75 -6.90
N LEU A 365 -6.01 12.11 -7.30
CA LEU A 365 -5.83 11.64 -8.67
C LEU A 365 -6.86 10.58 -9.06
N SER A 366 -7.13 9.61 -8.18
CA SER A 366 -8.16 8.58 -8.41
C SER A 366 -9.55 9.19 -8.52
N ALA A 367 -9.93 10.10 -7.62
CA ALA A 367 -11.21 10.80 -7.70
C ALA A 367 -11.35 11.62 -9.00
N THR A 368 -10.26 12.29 -9.43
CA THR A 368 -10.23 13.02 -10.70
C THR A 368 -10.36 12.09 -11.91
N HIS A 369 -9.63 10.97 -11.90
CA HIS A 369 -9.73 9.94 -12.93
C HIS A 369 -11.16 9.41 -13.06
N ASP A 370 -11.77 9.03 -11.93
CA ASP A 370 -13.13 8.45 -11.88
C ASP A 370 -14.22 9.46 -12.33
N LEU A 371 -14.00 10.74 -12.08
CA LEU A 371 -14.88 11.81 -12.56
C LEU A 371 -14.74 12.04 -14.06
N LEU A 372 -13.50 12.04 -14.58
CA LEU A 372 -13.21 12.37 -15.97
C LEU A 372 -13.49 11.22 -16.93
N LEU A 373 -13.15 9.99 -16.53
CA LEU A 373 -13.24 8.81 -17.40
C LEU A 373 -14.63 8.64 -18.05
N PRO A 374 -15.76 8.62 -17.31
CA PRO A 374 -17.07 8.45 -17.96
C PRO A 374 -17.44 9.61 -18.88
N LYS A 375 -17.07 10.84 -18.52
CA LYS A 375 -17.39 12.04 -19.29
C LYS A 375 -16.61 12.14 -20.60
N LEU A 376 -15.33 11.77 -20.57
CA LEU A 376 -14.50 11.70 -21.76
C LEU A 376 -14.93 10.53 -22.67
N MET A 377 -15.25 9.38 -22.10
CA MET A 377 -15.67 8.19 -22.84
C MET A 377 -17.08 8.31 -23.44
N SER A 378 -17.96 9.15 -22.87
CA SER A 378 -19.28 9.45 -23.45
C SER A 378 -19.23 10.59 -24.47
N GLY A 379 -18.11 11.35 -24.53
CA GLY A 379 -18.01 12.56 -25.35
C GLY A 379 -18.74 13.78 -24.74
N GLU A 380 -19.19 13.71 -23.47
CA GLU A 380 -19.77 14.84 -22.73
C GLU A 380 -18.74 15.96 -22.56
N ILE A 381 -17.48 15.59 -22.34
CA ILE A 381 -16.34 16.51 -22.33
C ILE A 381 -15.43 16.18 -23.50
N ARG A 382 -15.08 17.18 -24.30
CA ARG A 382 -14.05 17.08 -25.35
C ARG A 382 -12.82 17.86 -24.90
N LEU A 383 -11.64 17.29 -24.98
CA LEU A 383 -10.41 17.94 -24.51
C LEU A 383 -10.11 19.23 -25.29
N ARG A 384 -10.40 19.28 -26.60
CA ARG A 384 -10.28 20.49 -27.43
C ARG A 384 -11.10 21.66 -26.89
N ASP A 385 -12.30 21.39 -26.34
CA ASP A 385 -13.17 22.44 -25.80
C ASP A 385 -12.63 22.96 -24.47
N VAL A 386 -11.92 22.11 -23.71
CA VAL A 386 -11.26 22.48 -22.45
C VAL A 386 -10.00 23.31 -22.73
N GLU A 387 -9.18 22.90 -23.69
CA GLU A 387 -7.97 23.64 -24.11
C GLU A 387 -8.35 25.05 -24.64
N ALA A 388 -9.34 25.12 -25.50
CA ALA A 388 -9.82 26.42 -26.03
C ALA A 388 -10.35 27.35 -24.92
N ARG A 389 -10.98 26.82 -23.87
CA ARG A 389 -11.42 27.60 -22.71
C ARG A 389 -10.29 28.08 -21.82
N LEU A 390 -9.25 27.25 -21.65
CA LEU A 390 -8.06 27.61 -20.86
C LEU A 390 -7.25 28.71 -21.60
N GLU A 391 -7.10 28.61 -22.93
CA GLU A 391 -6.44 29.62 -23.75
C GLU A 391 -7.22 30.95 -23.75
N ALA A 392 -8.56 30.89 -23.75
CA ALA A 392 -9.41 32.08 -23.69
C ALA A 392 -9.45 32.75 -22.30
N ALA A 393 -9.01 32.06 -21.27
CA ALA A 393 -8.97 32.55 -19.88
C ALA A 393 -7.60 33.10 -19.46
N GLN A 394 -6.57 32.98 -20.34
CA GLN A 394 -5.24 33.60 -20.20
C GLN A 394 -5.16 34.92 -20.93
#